data_fc29e61cfd5cbd08c50992b398795c31
#
_entry.id   fc29e61cfd5cbd08c50992b398795c31
#
_cell.length_a   1.000
_cell.length_b   1.000
_cell.length_c   1.000
_cell.angle_alpha   90.00
_cell.angle_beta   90.00
_cell.angle_gamma   90.00
#
_symmetry.space_group_name_H-M   'P 1'
#
loop_
_entity.id
_entity.type
_entity.pdbx_description
1 polymer ?
#
loop_
_entity_poly.entity_id
_entity_poly.type
_entity_poly.pdbx_seq_one_letter_code
_entity_poly.pdbx_strand_id
1 'polypeptide(L)'
;VLWLVPTTAIKTQTTDALKDRTHPYREILDRKFSNNILIMNSKEALSIKKSDIQDNLCIIVSTVSAFKAKKTEGRKVYGENGSLMEHFEDIPEDLDKILEKDEDKQTIVSLMNVIRMANPIIVADEGHHVKTPLSTSMFKDMNPAFVMEYTATPLDESNILVNVTGAELKEEKMVKIPIWLKNITPWQQTIRDGVSERDKLHEIAKKEKGEYIRPIALIQAQPLSKTDPKTVHVQKIVEFLKKDCNIPEEEIAIRTGEQDELTEWGDRIFENDCPIKYIITVAALQEGWDNAFAYVLISVANIGAKVAVEQVIGRILRLPHVKEKKHEELNCSYVYTSSSNFNDA
;
A
#
# COMPACT_ATOMS: atom_id res chain seq x y z
N VAL A 1 -5.18 20.11 2.78
CA VAL A 1 -5.53 18.70 2.49
C VAL A 1 -4.84 17.81 3.50
N LEU A 2 -5.56 16.83 4.03
CA LEU A 2 -5.00 15.78 4.88
C LEU A 2 -5.04 14.45 4.12
N TRP A 3 -3.86 13.92 3.76
CA TRP A 3 -3.74 12.66 3.05
C TRP A 3 -3.38 11.54 4.02
N LEU A 4 -4.31 10.64 4.25
CA LEU A 4 -4.19 9.56 5.21
C LEU A 4 -3.93 8.23 4.48
N VAL A 5 -2.88 7.57 4.88
CA VAL A 5 -2.43 6.29 4.31
C VAL A 5 -2.34 5.21 5.39
N PRO A 6 -2.45 3.92 5.05
CA PRO A 6 -2.49 2.86 6.04
C PRO A 6 -1.13 2.64 6.73
N THR A 7 -0.01 2.71 6.01
CA THR A 7 1.32 2.35 6.52
C THR A 7 2.36 3.44 6.39
N THR A 8 3.46 3.32 7.15
CA THR A 8 4.61 4.22 7.05
C THR A 8 5.31 4.12 5.70
N ALA A 9 5.36 2.94 5.10
CA ALA A 9 5.97 2.74 3.79
C ALA A 9 5.23 3.57 2.72
N ILE A 10 3.89 3.45 2.64
CA ILE A 10 3.07 4.23 1.71
C ILE A 10 3.18 5.73 2.01
N LYS A 11 3.21 6.11 3.31
CA LYS A 11 3.42 7.52 3.69
C LYS A 11 4.71 8.07 3.08
N THR A 12 5.82 7.34 3.17
CA THR A 12 7.10 7.76 2.60
C THR A 12 6.99 7.87 1.09
N GLN A 13 6.52 6.85 0.39
CA GLN A 13 6.34 6.86 -1.07
C GLN A 13 5.46 8.03 -1.54
N THR A 14 4.31 8.23 -0.89
CA THR A 14 3.39 9.34 -1.24
C THR A 14 4.03 10.70 -0.99
N THR A 15 4.74 10.85 0.13
CA THR A 15 5.43 12.11 0.46
C THR A 15 6.52 12.40 -0.56
N ASP A 16 7.33 11.41 -0.92
CA ASP A 16 8.44 11.56 -1.88
C ASP A 16 7.90 11.88 -3.28
N ALA A 17 6.88 11.15 -3.75
CA ALA A 17 6.22 11.43 -5.02
C ALA A 17 5.62 12.85 -5.11
N LEU A 18 5.05 13.36 -4.01
CA LEU A 18 4.50 14.71 -3.96
C LEU A 18 5.58 15.80 -3.79
N LYS A 19 6.72 15.48 -3.18
CA LYS A 19 7.89 16.40 -3.04
C LYS A 19 8.74 16.44 -4.31
N ASP A 20 8.80 15.38 -5.08
CA ASP A 20 9.55 15.31 -6.33
C ASP A 20 8.85 16.12 -7.43
N ARG A 21 9.48 17.24 -7.83
CA ARG A 21 8.94 18.14 -8.87
C ARG A 21 8.87 17.53 -10.27
N THR A 22 9.57 16.43 -10.51
CA THR A 22 9.56 15.69 -11.78
C THR A 22 8.48 14.60 -11.81
N HIS A 23 7.87 14.31 -10.65
CA HIS A 23 6.81 13.32 -10.57
C HIS A 23 5.50 13.86 -11.19
N PRO A 24 4.79 13.09 -12.03
CA PRO A 24 3.58 13.54 -12.72
C PRO A 24 2.50 14.15 -11.81
N TYR A 25 2.32 13.62 -10.60
CA TYR A 25 1.37 14.18 -9.63
C TYR A 25 1.78 15.59 -9.22
N ARG A 26 3.06 15.79 -8.92
CA ARG A 26 3.56 17.10 -8.52
C ARG A 26 3.50 18.10 -9.67
N GLU A 27 3.84 17.72 -10.88
CA GLU A 27 3.76 18.60 -12.06
C GLU A 27 2.32 19.11 -12.30
N ILE A 28 1.32 18.22 -12.13
CA ILE A 28 -0.09 18.62 -12.27
C ILE A 28 -0.48 19.61 -11.17
N LEU A 29 -0.10 19.35 -9.94
CA LEU A 29 -0.37 20.24 -8.82
C LEU A 29 0.31 21.60 -8.99
N ASP A 30 1.61 21.62 -9.30
CA ASP A 30 2.38 22.85 -9.52
C ASP A 30 1.73 23.72 -10.62
N ARG A 31 1.28 23.11 -11.72
CA ARG A 31 0.57 23.80 -12.78
C ARG A 31 -0.78 24.36 -12.34
N LYS A 32 -1.53 23.63 -11.52
CA LYS A 32 -2.87 24.03 -11.06
C LYS A 32 -2.84 25.10 -9.97
N PHE A 33 -1.84 25.05 -9.10
CA PHE A 33 -1.71 25.93 -7.93
C PHE A 33 -0.54 26.91 -8.03
N SER A 34 -0.03 27.17 -9.25
CA SER A 34 1.04 28.16 -9.51
C SER A 34 2.29 27.95 -8.64
N ASN A 35 2.68 26.70 -8.40
CA ASN A 35 3.76 26.27 -7.51
C ASN A 35 3.58 26.61 -6.01
N ASN A 36 2.43 27.14 -5.59
CA ASN A 36 2.14 27.44 -4.19
C ASN A 36 1.65 26.18 -3.48
N ILE A 37 2.56 25.24 -3.27
CA ILE A 37 2.24 23.93 -2.66
C ILE A 37 3.26 23.61 -1.59
N LEU A 38 2.78 23.28 -0.41
CA LEU A 38 3.57 22.86 0.73
C LEU A 38 3.24 21.41 1.10
N ILE A 39 4.20 20.50 0.94
CA ILE A 39 4.08 19.09 1.29
C ILE A 39 4.78 18.82 2.61
N MET A 40 4.03 18.27 3.58
CA MET A 40 4.51 18.01 4.93
C MET A 40 4.09 16.62 5.40
N ASN A 41 4.89 16.01 6.25
CA ASN A 41 4.42 14.92 7.10
C ASN A 41 3.86 15.48 8.43
N SER A 42 3.24 14.62 9.24
CA SER A 42 2.63 15.03 10.51
C SER A 42 3.61 15.62 11.55
N LYS A 43 4.92 15.34 11.44
CA LYS A 43 5.93 15.93 12.33
C LYS A 43 6.31 17.34 11.87
N GLU A 44 6.48 17.53 10.56
CA GLU A 44 6.76 18.83 9.95
C GLU A 44 5.59 19.80 10.18
N ALA A 45 4.35 19.29 10.12
CA ALA A 45 3.14 20.07 10.36
C ALA A 45 2.98 20.61 11.79
N LEU A 46 3.73 20.09 12.78
CA LEU A 46 3.73 20.63 14.15
C LEU A 46 4.27 22.06 14.26
N SER A 47 4.88 22.59 13.21
CA SER A 47 5.39 23.96 13.12
C SER A 47 4.82 24.72 11.93
N ILE A 48 3.66 24.29 11.41
CA ILE A 48 2.98 24.97 10.30
C ILE A 48 2.56 26.38 10.73
N LYS A 49 2.80 27.35 9.85
CA LYS A 49 2.45 28.75 10.10
C LYS A 49 1.06 29.08 9.54
N LYS A 50 0.46 30.12 10.09
CA LYS A 50 -0.82 30.65 9.61
C LYS A 50 -0.71 31.11 8.15
N SER A 51 0.40 31.78 7.79
CA SER A 51 0.70 32.15 6.40
C SER A 51 0.87 30.96 5.46
N ASP A 52 1.43 29.85 5.94
CA ASP A 52 1.56 28.65 5.10
C ASP A 52 0.21 28.18 4.60
N ILE A 53 -0.81 28.16 5.49
CA ILE A 53 -2.18 27.72 5.15
C ILE A 53 -2.89 28.74 4.26
N GLN A 54 -2.62 30.04 4.44
CA GLN A 54 -3.26 31.10 3.67
C GLN A 54 -2.72 31.20 2.25
N ASP A 55 -1.41 31.03 2.08
CA ASP A 55 -0.73 31.31 0.80
C ASP A 55 -0.48 30.05 -0.06
N ASN A 56 -0.63 28.86 0.52
CA ASN A 56 -0.30 27.61 -0.17
C ASN A 56 -1.43 26.56 -0.08
N LEU A 57 -1.43 25.68 -1.06
CA LEU A 57 -2.07 24.37 -0.92
C LEU A 57 -1.21 23.51 0.03
N CYS A 58 -1.58 23.46 1.30
CA CYS A 58 -0.91 22.59 2.26
C CYS A 58 -1.42 21.16 2.15
N ILE A 59 -0.53 20.19 1.94
CA ILE A 59 -0.83 18.76 1.94
C ILE A 59 -0.05 18.09 3.07
N ILE A 60 -0.76 17.60 4.07
CA ILE A 60 -0.18 16.83 5.19
C ILE A 60 -0.37 15.35 4.90
N VAL A 61 0.72 14.62 4.69
CA VAL A 61 0.70 13.17 4.50
C VAL A 61 0.98 12.47 5.83
N SER A 62 0.06 11.63 6.28
CA SER A 62 0.20 10.94 7.56
C SER A 62 -0.42 9.55 7.53
N THR A 63 -0.06 8.71 8.52
CA THR A 63 -0.76 7.45 8.70
C THR A 63 -2.04 7.66 9.50
N VAL A 64 -3.07 6.87 9.18
CA VAL A 64 -4.33 6.83 9.95
C VAL A 64 -4.07 6.61 11.43
N SER A 65 -3.09 5.76 11.77
CA SER A 65 -2.73 5.45 13.16
C SER A 65 -2.23 6.67 13.94
N ALA A 66 -1.69 7.70 13.29
CA ALA A 66 -1.24 8.92 13.97
C ALA A 66 -2.40 9.71 14.60
N PHE A 67 -3.63 9.48 14.14
CA PHE A 67 -4.84 10.16 14.60
C PHE A 67 -5.81 9.27 15.41
N LYS A 68 -5.61 7.95 15.43
CA LYS A 68 -6.57 7.00 16.05
C LYS A 68 -6.66 7.03 17.57
N ALA A 69 -5.75 7.61 18.31
CA ALA A 69 -5.79 7.60 19.77
C ALA A 69 -5.37 8.93 20.38
N LYS A 70 -6.27 9.49 21.18
CA LYS A 70 -6.07 10.74 21.90
C LYS A 70 -5.08 10.66 23.08
N LYS A 71 -4.87 9.50 23.67
CA LYS A 71 -4.20 9.32 24.98
C LYS A 71 -2.87 8.55 24.97
N THR A 72 -2.19 8.37 23.84
CA THR A 72 -0.94 7.62 23.83
C THR A 72 0.25 8.58 23.89
N GLU A 73 1.13 8.40 24.87
CA GLU A 73 2.43 9.09 24.96
C GLU A 73 3.13 9.12 23.62
N GLY A 74 3.54 10.32 23.15
CA GLY A 74 4.21 10.52 21.87
C GLY A 74 3.31 11.00 20.71
N ARG A 75 2.00 11.11 20.85
CA ARG A 75 1.12 11.64 19.81
C ARG A 75 0.95 13.15 19.91
N LYS A 76 1.94 13.84 19.39
CA LYS A 76 2.05 15.29 19.42
C LYS A 76 0.93 16.04 18.66
N VAL A 77 0.12 15.33 17.86
CA VAL A 77 -0.98 15.95 17.08
C VAL A 77 -2.08 16.52 17.98
N TYR A 78 -2.36 15.86 19.11
CA TYR A 78 -3.39 16.30 20.08
C TYR A 78 -2.81 17.08 21.26
N GLY A 79 -1.49 17.06 21.42
CA GLY A 79 -0.82 17.70 22.55
C GLY A 79 -0.69 19.21 22.37
N GLU A 80 -0.60 19.90 23.50
CA GLU A 80 -0.31 21.33 23.56
C GLU A 80 0.99 21.64 22.83
N ASN A 81 0.97 22.65 21.94
CA ASN A 81 2.13 23.05 21.15
C ASN A 81 2.12 24.57 20.90
N GLY A 82 2.90 25.29 21.70
CA GLY A 82 3.01 26.75 21.62
C GLY A 82 3.48 27.29 20.27
N SER A 83 4.13 26.45 19.41
CA SER A 83 4.55 26.87 18.07
C SER A 83 3.35 27.16 17.14
N LEU A 84 2.14 26.75 17.52
CA LEU A 84 0.93 26.92 16.74
C LEU A 84 0.05 28.07 17.25
N MET A 85 0.52 28.84 18.24
CA MET A 85 -0.27 29.87 18.92
C MET A 85 -0.87 30.92 17.97
N GLU A 86 -0.17 31.30 16.91
CA GLU A 86 -0.61 32.28 15.92
C GLU A 86 -1.92 31.90 15.21
N HIS A 87 -2.26 30.59 15.16
CA HIS A 87 -3.51 30.11 14.58
C HIS A 87 -4.71 30.38 15.49
N PHE A 88 -4.46 30.61 16.78
CA PHE A 88 -5.50 30.74 17.81
C PHE A 88 -5.78 32.18 18.20
N GLU A 89 -5.14 33.13 17.52
CA GLU A 89 -5.46 34.55 17.63
C GLU A 89 -6.80 34.83 16.91
N ASP A 90 -7.75 35.49 17.62
CA ASP A 90 -9.06 35.90 17.08
C ASP A 90 -9.90 34.77 16.50
N ILE A 91 -10.09 33.68 17.26
CA ILE A 91 -10.95 32.56 16.86
C ILE A 91 -12.41 32.99 16.82
N PRO A 92 -13.15 32.83 15.69
CA PRO A 92 -14.57 33.03 15.63
C PRO A 92 -15.35 32.11 16.59
N GLU A 93 -16.41 32.62 17.20
CA GLU A 93 -17.20 31.89 18.20
C GLU A 93 -17.73 30.53 17.69
N ASP A 94 -18.09 30.46 16.42
CA ASP A 94 -18.57 29.22 15.79
C ASP A 94 -17.48 28.18 15.65
N LEU A 95 -16.24 28.58 15.37
CA LEU A 95 -15.10 27.69 15.32
C LEU A 95 -14.67 27.26 16.73
N ASP A 96 -14.69 28.13 17.71
CA ASP A 96 -14.33 27.78 19.10
C ASP A 96 -15.17 26.64 19.67
N LYS A 97 -16.45 26.52 19.23
CA LYS A 97 -17.34 25.44 19.65
C LYS A 97 -16.94 24.05 19.23
N ILE A 98 -16.18 23.91 18.13
CA ILE A 98 -15.74 22.62 17.59
C ILE A 98 -14.33 22.23 18.02
N LEU A 99 -13.62 23.14 18.70
CA LEU A 99 -12.26 22.91 19.15
C LEU A 99 -12.23 22.06 20.43
N GLU A 100 -11.19 21.25 20.55
CA GLU A 100 -10.93 20.48 21.77
C GLU A 100 -10.43 21.42 22.86
N LYS A 101 -11.00 21.26 24.06
CA LYS A 101 -10.67 22.06 25.25
C LYS A 101 -10.09 21.16 26.32
N ASP A 102 -9.28 21.75 27.18
CA ASP A 102 -8.73 21.11 28.38
C ASP A 102 -9.79 21.03 29.51
N GLU A 103 -9.36 20.55 30.68
CA GLU A 103 -10.21 20.43 31.88
C GLU A 103 -10.69 21.80 32.39
N ASP A 104 -9.94 22.85 32.14
CA ASP A 104 -10.27 24.24 32.52
C ASP A 104 -11.10 24.97 31.44
N LYS A 105 -11.57 24.23 30.41
CA LYS A 105 -12.33 24.74 29.25
C LYS A 105 -11.53 25.73 28.38
N GLN A 106 -10.20 25.70 28.45
CA GLN A 106 -9.35 26.46 27.54
C GLN A 106 -9.12 25.68 26.26
N THR A 107 -9.11 26.37 25.13
CA THR A 107 -8.84 25.74 23.84
C THR A 107 -7.40 25.21 23.77
N ILE A 108 -7.22 23.93 23.52
CA ILE A 108 -5.90 23.31 23.41
C ILE A 108 -5.23 23.79 22.13
N VAL A 109 -4.06 24.41 22.26
CA VAL A 109 -3.23 24.81 21.13
C VAL A 109 -2.56 23.57 20.52
N SER A 110 -3.24 22.91 19.59
CA SER A 110 -2.79 21.62 19.02
C SER A 110 -2.93 21.60 17.49
N LEU A 111 -2.13 20.74 16.84
CA LEU A 111 -2.24 20.54 15.39
C LEU A 111 -3.64 20.04 15.01
N MET A 112 -4.26 19.19 15.84
CA MET A 112 -5.62 18.72 15.57
C MET A 112 -6.61 19.87 15.53
N ASN A 113 -6.52 20.84 16.45
CA ASN A 113 -7.38 22.00 16.44
C ASN A 113 -7.09 22.93 15.24
N VAL A 114 -5.84 23.07 14.81
CA VAL A 114 -5.51 23.76 13.55
C VAL A 114 -6.14 23.05 12.34
N ILE A 115 -6.10 21.71 12.29
CA ILE A 115 -6.76 20.93 11.25
C ILE A 115 -8.28 21.17 11.25
N ARG A 116 -8.93 21.18 12.42
CA ARG A 116 -10.38 21.47 12.55
C ARG A 116 -10.75 22.83 12.01
N MET A 117 -9.98 23.85 12.37
CA MET A 117 -10.20 25.23 11.89
C MET A 117 -10.01 25.35 10.39
N ALA A 118 -9.05 24.61 9.83
CA ALA A 118 -8.76 24.63 8.40
C ALA A 118 -9.81 23.92 7.54
N ASN A 119 -10.79 23.21 8.15
CA ASN A 119 -11.86 22.49 7.47
C ASN A 119 -11.34 21.68 6.26
N PRO A 120 -10.48 20.64 6.45
CA PRO A 120 -9.68 20.06 5.42
C PRO A 120 -10.50 19.18 4.46
N ILE A 121 -10.01 19.05 3.22
CA ILE A 121 -10.31 17.88 2.41
C ILE A 121 -9.46 16.71 2.93
N ILE A 122 -10.09 15.59 3.28
CA ILE A 122 -9.42 14.36 3.67
C ILE A 122 -9.37 13.42 2.46
N VAL A 123 -8.18 12.95 2.13
CA VAL A 123 -7.94 11.87 1.18
C VAL A 123 -7.53 10.64 1.97
N ALA A 124 -8.33 9.59 1.96
CA ALA A 124 -8.07 8.34 2.66
C ALA A 124 -7.74 7.24 1.65
N ASP A 125 -6.49 6.80 1.64
CA ASP A 125 -6.04 5.67 0.85
C ASP A 125 -6.31 4.36 1.59
N GLU A 126 -6.77 3.34 0.87
CA GLU A 126 -7.23 2.07 1.44
C GLU A 126 -8.27 2.27 2.55
N GLY A 127 -9.34 3.00 2.24
CA GLY A 127 -10.40 3.39 3.18
C GLY A 127 -10.99 2.25 4.01
N HIS A 128 -10.85 0.98 3.59
CA HIS A 128 -11.29 -0.18 4.36
C HIS A 128 -10.55 -0.32 5.72
N HIS A 129 -9.34 0.18 5.88
CA HIS A 129 -8.64 0.25 7.17
C HIS A 129 -9.21 1.31 8.11
N VAL A 130 -10.05 2.18 7.59
CA VAL A 130 -10.64 3.32 8.31
C VAL A 130 -12.11 3.06 8.69
N LYS A 131 -12.65 1.89 8.39
CA LYS A 131 -14.07 1.52 8.51
C LYS A 131 -14.50 1.02 9.90
N THR A 132 -13.72 1.28 10.93
CA THR A 132 -14.16 1.01 12.31
C THR A 132 -15.00 2.20 12.82
N PRO A 133 -15.95 2.00 13.76
CA PRO A 133 -16.67 3.11 14.40
C PRO A 133 -15.74 4.19 14.95
N LEU A 134 -14.56 3.79 15.43
CA LEU A 134 -13.51 4.70 15.90
C LEU A 134 -12.95 5.58 14.79
N SER A 135 -12.82 5.06 13.58
CA SER A 135 -12.28 5.82 12.46
C SER A 135 -13.30 6.81 11.87
N THR A 136 -14.56 6.41 11.82
CA THR A 136 -15.64 7.31 11.41
C THR A 136 -15.80 8.49 12.38
N SER A 137 -15.67 8.25 13.70
CA SER A 137 -15.65 9.32 14.68
C SER A 137 -14.43 10.22 14.53
N MET A 138 -13.25 9.63 14.25
CA MET A 138 -12.02 10.38 14.00
C MET A 138 -12.15 11.34 12.82
N PHE A 139 -12.75 10.91 11.70
CA PHE A 139 -12.99 11.83 10.57
C PHE A 139 -13.94 12.97 10.95
N LYS A 140 -15.03 12.66 11.64
CA LYS A 140 -15.96 13.69 12.12
C LYS A 140 -15.26 14.69 13.06
N ASP A 141 -14.38 14.20 13.91
CA ASP A 141 -13.59 15.02 14.84
C ASP A 141 -12.63 15.98 14.14
N MET A 142 -12.25 15.72 12.88
CA MET A 142 -11.39 16.58 12.09
C MET A 142 -12.14 17.72 11.38
N ASN A 143 -13.45 17.76 11.48
CA ASN A 143 -14.31 18.77 10.82
C ASN A 143 -14.03 18.91 9.31
N PRO A 144 -14.04 17.82 8.50
CA PRO A 144 -13.68 17.90 7.10
C PRO A 144 -14.76 18.57 6.25
N ALA A 145 -14.34 19.36 5.26
CA ALA A 145 -15.23 19.84 4.21
C ALA A 145 -15.68 18.69 3.29
N PHE A 146 -14.79 17.72 3.07
CA PHE A 146 -15.05 16.57 2.21
C PHE A 146 -14.10 15.41 2.57
N VAL A 147 -14.59 14.18 2.48
CA VAL A 147 -13.78 12.96 2.63
C VAL A 147 -13.85 12.18 1.33
N MET A 148 -12.70 11.95 0.71
CA MET A 148 -12.53 11.14 -0.50
C MET A 148 -11.79 9.86 -0.14
N GLU A 149 -12.42 8.73 -0.36
CA GLU A 149 -11.84 7.42 -0.10
C GLU A 149 -11.42 6.76 -1.42
N TYR A 150 -10.18 6.28 -1.48
CA TYR A 150 -9.70 5.37 -2.52
C TYR A 150 -9.65 3.97 -1.93
N THR A 151 -10.40 3.05 -2.51
CA THR A 151 -10.46 1.66 -2.02
C THR A 151 -10.90 0.70 -3.11
N ALA A 152 -10.31 -0.48 -3.14
CA ALA A 152 -10.76 -1.59 -4.00
C ALA A 152 -12.03 -2.28 -3.43
N THR A 153 -12.31 -2.07 -2.14
CA THR A 153 -13.41 -2.73 -1.41
C THR A 153 -14.30 -1.70 -0.72
N PRO A 154 -15.15 -0.95 -1.47
CA PRO A 154 -16.06 0.02 -0.86
C PRO A 154 -17.07 -0.67 0.06
N LEU A 155 -17.63 0.07 1.02
CA LEU A 155 -18.78 -0.41 1.80
C LEU A 155 -20.06 -0.29 0.97
N ASP A 156 -21.06 -1.11 1.30
CA ASP A 156 -22.39 -1.04 0.67
C ASP A 156 -23.05 0.35 0.83
N GLU A 157 -22.71 1.06 1.91
CA GLU A 157 -23.22 2.40 2.22
C GLU A 157 -22.38 3.53 1.60
N SER A 158 -21.29 3.22 0.91
CA SER A 158 -20.40 4.24 0.32
C SER A 158 -21.06 4.89 -0.88
N ASN A 159 -20.94 6.24 -0.96
CA ASN A 159 -21.31 6.98 -2.16
C ASN A 159 -20.20 6.85 -3.21
N ILE A 160 -20.35 5.89 -4.13
CA ILE A 160 -19.36 5.58 -5.14
C ILE A 160 -19.47 6.62 -6.27
N LEU A 161 -18.46 7.49 -6.38
CA LEU A 161 -18.40 8.51 -7.44
C LEU A 161 -17.76 7.96 -8.73
N VAL A 162 -16.75 7.10 -8.59
CA VAL A 162 -16.04 6.47 -9.69
C VAL A 162 -15.80 5.02 -9.35
N ASN A 163 -16.13 4.12 -10.26
CA ASN A 163 -15.85 2.70 -10.15
C ASN A 163 -15.07 2.28 -11.39
N VAL A 164 -13.83 1.81 -11.21
CA VAL A 164 -12.98 1.30 -12.29
C VAL A 164 -12.97 -0.22 -12.21
N THR A 165 -13.48 -0.86 -13.23
CA THR A 165 -13.60 -2.32 -13.30
C THR A 165 -12.31 -2.97 -13.81
N GLY A 166 -12.13 -4.27 -13.50
CA GLY A 166 -11.03 -5.06 -14.07
C GLY A 166 -11.07 -5.14 -15.60
N ALA A 167 -12.28 -5.06 -16.21
CA ALA A 167 -12.43 -5.02 -17.66
C ALA A 167 -11.86 -3.72 -18.26
N GLU A 168 -12.17 -2.57 -17.69
CA GLU A 168 -11.62 -1.29 -18.10
C GLU A 168 -10.09 -1.24 -17.93
N LEU A 169 -9.57 -1.76 -16.82
CA LEU A 169 -8.12 -1.87 -16.61
C LEU A 169 -7.44 -2.79 -17.65
N LYS A 170 -8.14 -3.84 -18.10
CA LYS A 170 -7.66 -4.71 -19.17
C LYS A 170 -7.64 -4.00 -20.53
N GLU A 171 -8.69 -3.25 -20.87
CA GLU A 171 -8.74 -2.46 -22.09
C GLU A 171 -7.61 -1.43 -22.16
N GLU A 172 -7.30 -0.80 -21.03
CA GLU A 172 -6.17 0.13 -20.87
C GLU A 172 -4.81 -0.56 -20.75
N LYS A 173 -4.74 -1.90 -20.87
CA LYS A 173 -3.51 -2.70 -20.82
C LYS A 173 -2.73 -2.54 -19.51
N MET A 174 -3.42 -2.32 -18.42
CA MET A 174 -2.83 -2.11 -17.11
C MET A 174 -2.65 -3.42 -16.31
N VAL A 175 -3.44 -4.45 -16.65
CA VAL A 175 -3.49 -5.68 -15.85
C VAL A 175 -3.37 -6.96 -16.69
N LYS A 176 -2.75 -7.98 -16.07
CA LYS A 176 -2.60 -9.34 -16.60
C LYS A 176 -3.83 -10.18 -16.27
N ILE A 177 -4.79 -10.22 -17.18
CA ILE A 177 -6.02 -11.01 -17.11
C ILE A 177 -6.17 -11.81 -18.40
N PRO A 178 -6.49 -13.12 -18.36
CA PRO A 178 -7.07 -13.86 -17.24
C PRO A 178 -6.09 -14.30 -16.16
N ILE A 179 -6.67 -14.70 -15.00
CA ILE A 179 -5.96 -15.32 -13.89
C ILE A 179 -6.15 -16.83 -13.98
N TRP A 180 -5.05 -17.58 -14.05
CA TRP A 180 -5.09 -19.03 -14.03
C TRP A 180 -4.87 -19.53 -12.61
N LEU A 181 -5.88 -20.14 -12.00
CA LEU A 181 -5.84 -20.67 -10.65
C LEU A 181 -5.74 -22.18 -10.65
N LYS A 182 -4.76 -22.73 -9.90
CA LYS A 182 -4.64 -24.17 -9.61
C LYS A 182 -4.54 -24.41 -8.11
N ASN A 183 -5.41 -25.28 -7.61
CA ASN A 183 -5.34 -25.76 -6.23
C ASN A 183 -4.69 -27.14 -6.22
N ILE A 184 -3.58 -27.27 -5.51
CA ILE A 184 -2.74 -28.48 -5.54
C ILE A 184 -2.26 -28.80 -4.13
N THR A 185 -2.47 -30.03 -3.69
CA THR A 185 -1.91 -30.58 -2.45
C THR A 185 -1.05 -31.78 -2.77
N PRO A 186 0.07 -32.02 -2.08
CA PRO A 186 0.61 -31.27 -0.95
C PRO A 186 1.35 -29.98 -1.37
N TRP A 187 1.69 -29.10 -0.41
CA TRP A 187 2.33 -27.80 -0.62
C TRP A 187 3.65 -27.89 -1.42
N GLN A 188 4.40 -28.99 -1.31
CA GLN A 188 5.62 -29.21 -2.09
C GLN A 188 5.32 -29.25 -3.59
N GLN A 189 4.21 -29.89 -3.97
CA GLN A 189 3.80 -29.93 -5.38
C GLN A 189 3.31 -28.57 -5.86
N THR A 190 2.62 -27.84 -5.02
CA THR A 190 2.20 -26.44 -5.29
C THR A 190 3.41 -25.58 -5.63
N ILE A 191 4.49 -25.68 -4.84
CA ILE A 191 5.72 -24.92 -5.10
C ILE A 191 6.38 -25.40 -6.39
N ARG A 192 6.54 -26.71 -6.61
CA ARG A 192 7.18 -27.24 -7.84
C ARG A 192 6.45 -26.78 -9.10
N ASP A 193 5.14 -26.85 -9.10
CA ASP A 193 4.34 -26.44 -10.26
C ASP A 193 4.43 -24.94 -10.52
N GLY A 194 4.41 -24.14 -9.46
CA GLY A 194 4.59 -22.68 -9.57
C GLY A 194 6.01 -22.30 -10.06
N VAL A 195 7.05 -22.99 -9.60
CA VAL A 195 8.43 -22.84 -10.08
C VAL A 195 8.50 -23.18 -11.57
N SER A 196 7.93 -24.33 -11.96
CA SER A 196 7.89 -24.76 -13.37
C SER A 196 7.18 -23.75 -14.27
N GLU A 197 6.05 -23.19 -13.82
CA GLU A 197 5.32 -22.17 -14.58
C GLU A 197 6.15 -20.88 -14.72
N ARG A 198 6.79 -20.43 -13.64
CA ARG A 198 7.70 -19.28 -13.69
C ARG A 198 8.82 -19.47 -14.69
N ASP A 199 9.44 -20.66 -14.72
CA ASP A 199 10.54 -20.99 -15.63
C ASP A 199 10.06 -21.04 -17.09
N LYS A 200 8.88 -21.60 -17.33
CA LYS A 200 8.23 -21.59 -18.65
C LYS A 200 7.98 -20.14 -19.13
N LEU A 201 7.44 -19.28 -18.26
CA LEU A 201 7.23 -17.88 -18.58
C LEU A 201 8.55 -17.14 -18.86
N HIS A 202 9.63 -17.50 -18.17
CA HIS A 202 10.94 -16.92 -18.40
C HIS A 202 11.49 -17.29 -19.80
N GLU A 203 11.31 -18.53 -20.25
CA GLU A 203 11.71 -18.95 -21.60
C GLU A 203 10.85 -18.27 -22.69
N ILE A 204 9.59 -17.96 -22.39
CA ILE A 204 8.73 -17.17 -23.28
C ILE A 204 9.20 -15.71 -23.29
N ALA A 205 9.48 -15.13 -22.13
CA ALA A 205 9.93 -13.73 -22.01
C ALA A 205 11.24 -13.46 -22.73
N LYS A 206 12.18 -14.43 -22.79
CA LYS A 206 13.41 -14.34 -23.58
C LYS A 206 13.15 -14.20 -25.09
N LYS A 207 12.02 -14.70 -25.59
CA LYS A 207 11.63 -14.64 -27.00
C LYS A 207 10.81 -13.38 -27.32
N GLU A 208 10.33 -12.70 -26.28
CA GLU A 208 9.57 -11.46 -26.46
C GLU A 208 10.48 -10.36 -26.99
N LYS A 209 10.01 -9.66 -28.02
CA LYS A 209 10.72 -8.53 -28.60
C LYS A 209 10.26 -7.24 -27.93
N GLY A 210 11.15 -6.50 -27.33
CA GLY A 210 10.85 -5.23 -26.70
C GLY A 210 11.57 -5.02 -25.38
N GLU A 211 10.87 -4.48 -24.40
CA GLU A 211 11.42 -4.16 -23.09
C GLU A 211 11.69 -5.44 -22.28
N TYR A 212 12.75 -5.40 -21.48
CA TYR A 212 13.15 -6.52 -20.63
C TYR A 212 12.06 -6.92 -19.65
N ILE A 213 11.84 -8.22 -19.53
CA ILE A 213 10.93 -8.83 -18.55
C ILE A 213 11.59 -10.04 -17.90
N ARG A 214 11.58 -10.07 -16.59
CA ARG A 214 11.98 -11.23 -15.80
C ARG A 214 10.80 -11.68 -14.96
N PRO A 215 10.07 -12.76 -15.34
CA PRO A 215 9.01 -13.32 -14.51
C PRO A 215 9.51 -13.69 -13.11
N ILE A 216 8.83 -13.16 -12.10
CA ILE A 216 9.11 -13.41 -10.69
C ILE A 216 7.97 -14.24 -10.11
N ALA A 217 8.29 -15.21 -9.26
CA ALA A 217 7.33 -15.92 -8.43
C ALA A 217 7.29 -15.31 -7.02
N LEU A 218 6.10 -14.90 -6.62
CA LEU A 218 5.80 -14.47 -5.26
C LEU A 218 5.32 -15.66 -4.45
N ILE A 219 6.01 -16.02 -3.38
CA ILE A 219 5.70 -17.19 -2.54
C ILE A 219 5.21 -16.72 -1.18
N GLN A 220 3.97 -17.02 -0.86
CA GLN A 220 3.37 -16.69 0.42
C GLN A 220 3.48 -17.87 1.39
N ALA A 221 4.30 -17.67 2.41
CA ALA A 221 4.52 -18.60 3.51
C ALA A 221 3.48 -18.41 4.63
N GLN A 222 3.35 -19.42 5.48
CA GLN A 222 2.61 -19.32 6.73
C GLN A 222 3.45 -18.57 7.78
N PRO A 223 2.82 -17.82 8.71
CA PRO A 223 3.52 -17.30 9.88
C PRO A 223 4.16 -18.42 10.69
N LEU A 224 5.32 -18.17 11.29
CA LEU A 224 5.96 -19.12 12.16
C LEU A 224 5.06 -19.39 13.37
N SER A 225 4.69 -20.65 13.57
CA SER A 225 3.90 -21.09 14.72
C SER A 225 4.78 -21.80 15.75
N LYS A 226 4.71 -21.38 17.01
CA LYS A 226 5.39 -22.05 18.12
C LYS A 226 4.70 -23.35 18.53
N THR A 227 3.43 -23.52 18.16
CA THR A 227 2.58 -24.64 18.60
C THR A 227 2.32 -25.68 17.52
N ASP A 228 2.50 -25.32 16.23
CA ASP A 228 2.29 -26.24 15.12
C ASP A 228 3.59 -26.44 14.29
N PRO A 229 4.29 -27.58 14.47
CA PRO A 229 5.50 -27.89 13.74
C PRO A 229 5.26 -28.19 12.24
N LYS A 230 3.99 -28.38 11.84
CA LYS A 230 3.64 -28.62 10.43
C LYS A 230 3.60 -27.35 9.61
N THR A 231 3.62 -26.19 10.25
CA THR A 231 3.61 -24.87 9.57
C THR A 231 4.67 -24.78 8.47
N VAL A 232 4.25 -24.31 7.31
CA VAL A 232 5.13 -24.07 6.16
C VAL A 232 5.62 -22.63 6.21
N HIS A 233 6.59 -22.39 7.08
CA HIS A 233 7.19 -21.06 7.28
C HIS A 233 8.31 -20.78 6.27
N VAL A 234 8.81 -19.54 6.26
CA VAL A 234 9.80 -19.01 5.30
C VAL A 234 11.00 -19.93 5.15
N GLN A 235 11.69 -20.29 6.24
CA GLN A 235 12.92 -21.09 6.17
C GLN A 235 12.71 -22.48 5.57
N LYS A 236 11.55 -23.09 5.84
CA LYS A 236 11.18 -24.38 5.25
C LYS A 236 10.99 -24.28 3.74
N ILE A 237 10.46 -23.17 3.25
CA ILE A 237 10.33 -22.91 1.82
C ILE A 237 11.71 -22.66 1.18
N VAL A 238 12.57 -21.83 1.80
CA VAL A 238 13.94 -21.58 1.33
C VAL A 238 14.70 -22.90 1.19
N GLU A 239 14.66 -23.76 2.21
CA GLU A 239 15.32 -25.07 2.15
C GLU A 239 14.80 -25.94 1.01
N PHE A 240 13.48 -25.97 0.83
CA PHE A 240 12.85 -26.74 -0.24
C PHE A 240 13.23 -26.21 -1.63
N LEU A 241 13.23 -24.89 -1.83
CA LEU A 241 13.67 -24.28 -3.08
C LEU A 241 15.12 -24.62 -3.41
N LYS A 242 16.02 -24.54 -2.41
CA LYS A 242 17.46 -24.83 -2.59
C LYS A 242 17.72 -26.31 -2.80
N LYS A 243 17.15 -27.20 -1.99
CA LYS A 243 17.49 -28.63 -1.99
C LYS A 243 16.69 -29.46 -3.00
N ASP A 244 15.40 -29.16 -3.14
CA ASP A 244 14.47 -29.96 -3.93
C ASP A 244 14.17 -29.35 -5.31
N CYS A 245 14.25 -28.03 -5.46
CA CYS A 245 14.07 -27.34 -6.73
C CYS A 245 15.40 -26.90 -7.36
N ASN A 246 16.55 -27.08 -6.69
CA ASN A 246 17.90 -26.69 -7.13
C ASN A 246 18.01 -25.19 -7.50
N ILE A 247 17.32 -24.33 -6.76
CA ILE A 247 17.33 -22.87 -7.00
C ILE A 247 18.52 -22.26 -6.24
N PRO A 248 19.38 -21.49 -6.92
CA PRO A 248 20.48 -20.77 -6.29
C PRO A 248 20.00 -19.77 -5.24
N GLU A 249 20.76 -19.58 -4.16
CA GLU A 249 20.40 -18.71 -3.06
C GLU A 249 20.24 -17.25 -3.49
N GLU A 250 21.10 -16.79 -4.39
CA GLU A 250 21.07 -15.44 -4.96
C GLU A 250 19.82 -15.13 -5.78
N GLU A 251 19.06 -16.14 -6.18
CA GLU A 251 17.78 -15.97 -6.89
C GLU A 251 16.57 -15.82 -5.95
N ILE A 252 16.78 -16.03 -4.64
CA ILE A 252 15.74 -16.02 -3.63
C ILE A 252 15.91 -14.78 -2.77
N ALA A 253 14.83 -14.00 -2.57
CA ALA A 253 14.80 -12.91 -1.62
C ALA A 253 13.67 -13.12 -0.61
N ILE A 254 13.93 -12.73 0.63
CA ILE A 254 12.96 -12.79 1.72
C ILE A 254 12.49 -11.37 2.04
N ARG A 255 11.17 -11.18 2.12
CA ARG A 255 10.57 -9.96 2.60
C ARG A 255 9.46 -10.25 3.61
N THR A 256 9.74 -9.95 4.85
CA THR A 256 8.81 -10.09 5.99
C THR A 256 8.80 -8.82 6.81
N GLY A 257 8.05 -8.78 7.91
CA GLY A 257 8.10 -7.65 8.85
C GLY A 257 9.45 -7.48 9.57
N GLU A 258 10.28 -8.54 9.62
CA GLU A 258 11.56 -8.57 10.34
C GLU A 258 12.77 -8.53 9.38
N GLN A 259 12.61 -8.95 8.13
CA GLN A 259 13.69 -9.10 7.14
C GLN A 259 13.22 -8.55 5.79
N ASP A 260 13.97 -7.63 5.20
CA ASP A 260 13.69 -7.05 3.89
C ASP A 260 14.96 -7.02 3.03
N GLU A 261 15.13 -8.07 2.23
CA GLU A 261 16.26 -8.21 1.30
C GLU A 261 16.02 -7.49 -0.04
N LEU A 262 14.81 -6.93 -0.24
CA LEU A 262 14.48 -6.18 -1.45
C LEU A 262 14.84 -4.70 -1.37
N THR A 263 15.01 -4.16 -0.16
CA THR A 263 15.32 -2.72 0.04
C THR A 263 16.62 -2.32 -0.65
N GLU A 264 17.62 -3.21 -0.68
CA GLU A 264 18.91 -2.94 -1.35
C GLU A 264 18.79 -2.84 -2.88
N TRP A 265 17.77 -3.49 -3.44
CA TRP A 265 17.53 -3.48 -4.87
C TRP A 265 16.68 -2.27 -5.31
N GLY A 266 15.70 -1.84 -4.51
CA GLY A 266 14.81 -0.75 -4.90
C GLY A 266 14.27 -0.93 -6.31
N ASP A 267 14.34 0.11 -7.15
CA ASP A 267 13.92 0.06 -8.56
C ASP A 267 14.82 -0.81 -9.44
N ARG A 268 16.05 -1.12 -8.98
CA ARG A 268 16.95 -2.03 -9.69
C ARG A 268 16.41 -3.46 -9.76
N ILE A 269 15.35 -3.80 -9.02
CA ILE A 269 14.68 -5.10 -9.16
C ILE A 269 14.15 -5.32 -10.58
N PHE A 270 13.98 -4.29 -11.38
CA PHE A 270 13.54 -4.36 -12.79
C PHE A 270 14.72 -4.46 -13.77
N GLU A 271 15.94 -4.29 -13.31
CA GLU A 271 17.13 -4.34 -14.17
C GLU A 271 17.55 -5.77 -14.50
N ASN A 272 18.31 -5.90 -15.57
CA ASN A 272 18.75 -7.20 -16.09
C ASN A 272 19.82 -7.87 -15.21
N ASP A 273 20.57 -7.09 -14.45
CA ASP A 273 21.62 -7.57 -13.53
C ASP A 273 21.06 -8.11 -12.20
N CYS A 274 19.79 -7.86 -11.88
CA CYS A 274 19.19 -8.40 -10.68
C CYS A 274 18.92 -9.91 -10.81
N PRO A 275 19.47 -10.76 -9.91
CA PRO A 275 19.30 -12.21 -9.97
C PRO A 275 17.96 -12.71 -9.43
N ILE A 276 17.23 -11.89 -8.65
CA ILE A 276 16.06 -12.31 -7.88
C ILE A 276 14.94 -12.79 -8.81
N LYS A 277 14.50 -14.03 -8.61
CA LYS A 277 13.40 -14.68 -9.33
C LYS A 277 12.27 -15.14 -8.43
N TYR A 278 12.58 -15.34 -7.15
CA TYR A 278 11.65 -15.83 -6.14
C TYR A 278 11.65 -14.89 -4.94
N ILE A 279 10.47 -14.42 -4.55
CA ILE A 279 10.30 -13.56 -3.38
C ILE A 279 9.41 -14.28 -2.39
N ILE A 280 9.92 -14.52 -1.18
CA ILE A 280 9.18 -15.20 -0.13
C ILE A 280 8.70 -14.18 0.90
N THR A 281 7.42 -14.25 1.23
CA THR A 281 6.78 -13.35 2.19
C THR A 281 5.81 -14.09 3.10
N VAL A 282 5.44 -13.47 4.22
CA VAL A 282 4.34 -13.94 5.09
C VAL A 282 3.14 -13.05 4.90
N ALA A 283 3.16 -11.85 5.46
CA ALA A 283 2.08 -10.87 5.37
C ALA A 283 2.58 -9.48 4.89
N ALA A 284 3.89 -9.30 4.83
CA ALA A 284 4.53 -8.00 4.64
C ALA A 284 4.32 -7.36 3.26
N LEU A 285 3.87 -8.15 2.26
CA LEU A 285 3.55 -7.61 0.94
C LEU A 285 2.09 -7.15 0.80
N GLN A 286 1.36 -7.04 1.90
CA GLN A 286 -0.03 -6.61 1.85
C GLN A 286 -0.17 -5.15 1.41
N GLU A 287 0.81 -4.28 1.73
CA GLU A 287 0.72 -2.87 1.40
C GLU A 287 2.06 -2.27 0.94
N GLY A 288 2.01 -1.42 -0.07
CA GLY A 288 3.18 -0.63 -0.53
C GLY A 288 4.21 -1.38 -1.39
N TRP A 289 4.01 -2.68 -1.70
CA TRP A 289 4.87 -3.39 -2.65
C TRP A 289 4.23 -3.45 -4.02
N ASP A 290 4.98 -3.04 -5.01
CA ASP A 290 4.57 -3.03 -6.41
C ASP A 290 5.68 -3.63 -7.28
N ASN A 291 5.38 -4.74 -7.96
CA ASN A 291 6.30 -5.35 -8.89
C ASN A 291 5.56 -5.96 -10.09
N ALA A 292 5.60 -5.25 -11.20
CA ALA A 292 4.95 -5.70 -12.43
C ALA A 292 5.55 -7.00 -13.02
N PHE A 293 6.78 -7.38 -12.60
CA PHE A 293 7.40 -8.63 -13.00
C PHE A 293 6.91 -9.84 -12.19
N ALA A 294 6.10 -9.65 -11.15
CA ALA A 294 5.44 -10.75 -10.46
C ALA A 294 4.34 -11.34 -11.34
N TYR A 295 4.54 -12.53 -11.84
CA TYR A 295 3.62 -13.27 -12.72
C TYR A 295 2.96 -14.44 -12.03
N VAL A 296 3.66 -15.06 -11.10
CA VAL A 296 3.24 -16.29 -10.43
C VAL A 296 3.08 -16.02 -8.94
N LEU A 297 1.91 -16.28 -8.39
CA LEU A 297 1.66 -16.36 -6.96
C LEU A 297 1.62 -17.82 -6.54
N ILE A 298 2.44 -18.18 -5.55
CA ILE A 298 2.44 -19.51 -4.94
C ILE A 298 2.05 -19.33 -3.47
N SER A 299 0.83 -19.66 -3.10
CA SER A 299 0.36 -19.51 -1.72
C SER A 299 0.28 -20.85 -1.01
N VAL A 300 1.08 -21.01 0.05
CA VAL A 300 0.97 -22.13 0.99
C VAL A 300 0.34 -21.69 2.30
N ALA A 301 -0.06 -20.43 2.40
CA ALA A 301 -0.81 -19.90 3.53
C ALA A 301 -2.28 -20.32 3.46
N ASN A 302 -2.88 -20.51 4.61
CA ASN A 302 -4.32 -20.78 4.70
C ASN A 302 -5.09 -19.44 4.67
N ILE A 303 -5.38 -18.93 3.48
CA ILE A 303 -6.12 -17.68 3.29
C ILE A 303 -7.54 -18.04 2.89
N GLY A 304 -8.51 -17.61 3.70
CA GLY A 304 -9.93 -17.88 3.45
C GLY A 304 -10.79 -16.60 3.36
N ALA A 305 -10.23 -15.44 3.69
CA ALA A 305 -10.96 -14.19 3.59
C ALA A 305 -10.85 -13.62 2.18
N LYS A 306 -11.97 -13.37 1.52
CA LYS A 306 -12.05 -12.82 0.15
C LYS A 306 -11.16 -11.62 -0.07
N VAL A 307 -11.23 -10.62 0.81
CA VAL A 307 -10.42 -9.39 0.74
C VAL A 307 -8.91 -9.69 0.75
N ALA A 308 -8.47 -10.65 1.59
CA ALA A 308 -7.06 -11.02 1.67
C ALA A 308 -6.58 -11.72 0.39
N VAL A 309 -7.43 -12.55 -0.23
CA VAL A 309 -7.16 -13.20 -1.53
C VAL A 309 -7.05 -12.15 -2.64
N GLU A 310 -8.01 -11.23 -2.72
CA GLU A 310 -8.03 -10.15 -3.71
C GLU A 310 -6.79 -9.25 -3.60
N GLN A 311 -6.38 -8.89 -2.39
CA GLN A 311 -5.18 -8.08 -2.15
C GLN A 311 -3.89 -8.77 -2.59
N VAL A 312 -3.75 -10.07 -2.30
CA VAL A 312 -2.55 -10.83 -2.68
C VAL A 312 -2.51 -11.04 -4.19
N ILE A 313 -3.64 -11.37 -4.83
CA ILE A 313 -3.75 -11.49 -6.29
C ILE A 313 -3.45 -10.16 -6.96
N GLY A 314 -3.98 -9.05 -6.44
CA GLY A 314 -3.73 -7.70 -6.97
C GLY A 314 -2.25 -7.37 -7.17
N ARG A 315 -1.36 -7.97 -6.36
CA ARG A 315 0.11 -7.77 -6.46
C ARG A 315 0.75 -8.34 -7.72
N ILE A 316 0.13 -9.35 -8.33
CA ILE A 316 0.64 -9.98 -9.55
C ILE A 316 -0.11 -9.53 -10.82
N LEU A 317 -1.15 -8.70 -10.68
CA LEU A 317 -1.99 -8.32 -11.84
C LEU A 317 -1.35 -7.26 -12.74
N ARG A 318 -0.45 -6.44 -12.25
CA ARG A 318 0.09 -5.32 -13.05
C ARG A 318 0.84 -5.79 -14.29
N LEU A 319 0.48 -5.25 -15.44
CA LEU A 319 1.15 -5.57 -16.70
C LEU A 319 2.46 -4.76 -16.81
N PRO A 320 3.61 -5.42 -17.05
CA PRO A 320 4.89 -4.72 -17.21
C PRO A 320 4.84 -3.66 -18.31
N HIS A 321 5.37 -2.47 -17.99
CA HIS A 321 5.46 -1.33 -18.91
C HIS A 321 4.11 -0.84 -19.47
N VAL A 322 2.99 -1.26 -18.88
CA VAL A 322 1.62 -0.95 -19.33
C VAL A 322 1.48 -1.23 -20.85
N LYS A 323 2.03 -2.35 -21.28
CA LYS A 323 2.01 -2.77 -22.70
C LYS A 323 1.71 -4.26 -22.81
N GLU A 324 0.74 -4.57 -23.63
CA GLU A 324 0.41 -5.95 -24.01
C GLU A 324 1.57 -6.61 -24.73
N LYS A 325 1.84 -7.88 -24.39
CA LYS A 325 2.92 -8.69 -24.93
C LYS A 325 2.39 -9.53 -26.10
N LYS A 326 3.27 -9.90 -27.02
CA LYS A 326 2.90 -10.73 -28.17
C LYS A 326 2.52 -12.15 -27.77
N HIS A 327 3.19 -12.66 -26.76
CA HIS A 327 2.88 -13.97 -26.18
C HIS A 327 1.76 -13.81 -25.14
N GLU A 328 0.61 -14.42 -25.39
CA GLU A 328 -0.58 -14.30 -24.52
C GLU A 328 -0.30 -14.73 -23.09
N GLU A 329 0.58 -15.71 -22.89
CA GLU A 329 0.99 -16.19 -21.58
C GLU A 329 1.60 -15.07 -20.71
N LEU A 330 2.23 -14.07 -21.33
CA LEU A 330 2.79 -12.91 -20.62
C LEU A 330 1.76 -11.80 -20.34
N ASN A 331 0.52 -11.97 -20.77
CA ASN A 331 -0.61 -11.10 -20.45
C ASN A 331 -1.54 -11.72 -19.39
N CYS A 332 -1.14 -12.85 -18.81
CA CYS A 332 -1.89 -13.59 -17.81
C CYS A 332 -1.18 -13.60 -16.46
N SER A 333 -1.94 -13.83 -15.40
CA SER A 333 -1.42 -14.10 -14.06
C SER A 333 -1.68 -15.55 -13.65
N TYR A 334 -0.80 -16.12 -12.84
CA TYR A 334 -0.85 -17.53 -12.46
C TYR A 334 -0.83 -17.67 -10.94
N VAL A 335 -1.80 -18.40 -10.40
CA VAL A 335 -1.96 -18.61 -8.96
C VAL A 335 -1.95 -20.10 -8.67
N TYR A 336 -1.04 -20.51 -7.81
CA TYR A 336 -0.90 -21.87 -7.29
C TYR A 336 -1.14 -21.83 -5.79
N THR A 337 -2.11 -22.60 -5.29
CA THR A 337 -2.43 -22.62 -3.87
C THR A 337 -2.56 -24.04 -3.34
N SER A 338 -2.19 -24.25 -2.08
CA SER A 338 -2.44 -25.51 -1.36
C SER A 338 -3.66 -25.42 -0.42
N SER A 339 -4.32 -24.26 -0.34
CA SER A 339 -5.49 -24.02 0.51
C SER A 339 -6.78 -24.28 -0.24
N SER A 340 -7.65 -25.16 0.29
CA SER A 340 -8.99 -25.40 -0.24
C SER A 340 -9.87 -24.15 -0.17
N ASN A 341 -9.69 -23.31 0.84
CA ASN A 341 -10.49 -22.12 1.08
C ASN A 341 -10.22 -20.97 0.09
N PHE A 342 -9.13 -21.07 -0.67
CA PHE A 342 -8.77 -20.05 -1.66
C PHE A 342 -9.72 -20.00 -2.86
N ASN A 343 -10.38 -21.13 -3.16
CA ASN A 343 -11.35 -21.21 -4.26
C ASN A 343 -12.72 -20.63 -3.90
N ASP A 344 -13.02 -20.53 -2.61
CA ASP A 344 -14.32 -20.09 -2.10
C ASP A 344 -14.35 -18.57 -1.81
N ALA A 345 -13.20 -17.93 -1.87
CA ALA A 345 -13.02 -16.50 -1.64
C ALA A 345 -13.00 -15.71 -2.95
#